data_9ea2ad025dd83d01be7725e8d434711d
#
_entry.id   9ea2ad025dd83d01be7725e8d434711d
#
_cell.length_a   1.000
_cell.length_b   1.000
_cell.length_c   1.000
_cell.angle_alpha   90.00
_cell.angle_beta   90.00
_cell.angle_gamma   90.00
#
_symmetry.space_group_name_H-M   'P 1'
#
loop_
_entity.id
_entity.type
_entity.pdbx_description
1 polymer ?
#
loop_
_entity_poly.entity_id
_entity_poly.type
_entity_poly.pdbx_seq_one_letter_code
_entity_poly.pdbx_strand_id
1 'polypeptide(L)'
;MKGQDTMIYVGIDVASQKHDCFIMRDTGEVFSKKAFTINNDIEGYKKLHNSISQFVESTKDSNVRIGLESTGHYSKNILLYLIKQGYQTTLINPILTNMDRKASSVRKTKNDKIDAEAICKFLDKNRLDFKPYTLLSYHIDALKSLTRQRFSLVKQQTAQKLIFQRLINVIFPEFTSLFSSVYVESALNILYAYPTPKKIARAHI
;
A
#
# COMPACT_ATOMS: atom_id res chain seq x y z
N MET A 1 -39.93 -8.63 18.27
CA MET A 1 -38.95 -7.53 18.15
C MET A 1 -37.74 -8.12 17.47
N LYS A 2 -37.43 -7.73 16.22
CA LYS A 2 -36.17 -8.08 15.55
C LYS A 2 -35.06 -7.40 16.38
N GLY A 3 -34.17 -8.19 17.00
CA GLY A 3 -33.01 -7.64 17.68
C GLY A 3 -32.28 -6.74 16.68
N GLN A 4 -31.95 -5.52 17.09
CA GLN A 4 -31.04 -4.68 16.30
C GLN A 4 -29.74 -5.48 16.18
N ASP A 5 -29.35 -5.83 14.93
CA ASP A 5 -28.04 -6.44 14.67
C ASP A 5 -26.98 -5.42 15.09
N THR A 6 -26.44 -5.62 16.28
CA THR A 6 -25.36 -4.79 16.80
C THR A 6 -24.07 -5.05 16.03
N MET A 7 -23.25 -4.03 15.86
CA MET A 7 -22.07 -4.06 15.01
C MET A 7 -20.82 -3.64 15.79
N ILE A 8 -19.76 -4.40 15.62
CA ILE A 8 -18.42 -4.05 16.13
C ILE A 8 -17.64 -3.36 15.02
N TYR A 9 -17.08 -2.21 15.30
CA TYR A 9 -16.20 -1.45 14.43
C TYR A 9 -14.77 -1.50 14.94
N VAL A 10 -13.84 -1.75 14.04
CA VAL A 10 -12.40 -1.75 14.30
C VAL A 10 -11.75 -0.72 13.39
N GLY A 11 -11.14 0.29 13.97
CA GLY A 11 -10.37 1.30 13.25
C GLY A 11 -8.88 1.03 13.40
N ILE A 12 -8.15 1.07 12.29
CA ILE A 12 -6.71 0.84 12.25
C ILE A 12 -6.05 2.01 11.55
N ASP A 13 -5.28 2.79 12.30
CA ASP A 13 -4.35 3.75 11.74
C ASP A 13 -3.04 3.05 11.40
N VAL A 14 -2.65 3.12 10.12
CA VAL A 14 -1.58 2.31 9.55
C VAL A 14 -0.30 3.11 9.43
N ALA A 15 0.78 2.63 10.07
CA ALA A 15 2.12 3.16 9.92
C ALA A 15 3.12 2.06 9.51
N SER A 16 4.37 2.43 9.24
CA SER A 16 5.37 1.51 8.70
C SER A 16 5.77 0.37 9.63
N GLN A 17 5.95 0.66 10.92
CA GLN A 17 6.43 -0.31 11.92
C GLN A 17 5.35 -0.76 12.90
N LYS A 18 4.36 0.08 13.17
CA LYS A 18 3.32 -0.16 14.16
C LYS A 18 1.99 0.36 13.63
N HIS A 19 0.91 -0.24 14.09
CA HIS A 19 -0.45 0.22 13.80
C HIS A 19 -1.16 0.52 15.11
N ASP A 20 -1.90 1.63 15.15
CA ASP A 20 -2.78 1.94 16.26
C ASP A 20 -4.18 1.45 15.96
N CYS A 21 -4.78 0.72 16.92
CA CYS A 21 -6.05 0.03 16.77
C CYS A 21 -7.03 0.48 17.82
N PHE A 22 -8.29 0.64 17.43
CA PHE A 22 -9.40 0.91 18.34
C PHE A 22 -10.58 0.01 17.99
N ILE A 23 -11.29 -0.50 19.02
CA ILE A 23 -12.44 -1.39 18.85
C ILE A 23 -13.61 -0.82 19.65
N MET A 24 -14.76 -0.65 19.00
CA MET A 24 -15.99 -0.16 19.64
C MET A 24 -17.23 -0.83 19.03
N ARG A 25 -18.33 -0.83 19.79
CA ARG A 25 -19.67 -1.17 19.30
C ARG A 25 -20.41 0.09 18.83
N ASP A 26 -21.42 -0.11 18.01
CA ASP A 26 -22.40 0.92 17.63
C ASP A 26 -23.18 1.49 18.85
N THR A 27 -23.24 0.74 19.97
CA THR A 27 -23.80 1.20 21.26
C THR A 27 -22.89 2.17 22.01
N GLY A 28 -21.64 2.37 21.54
CA GLY A 28 -20.64 3.19 22.23
C GLY A 28 -19.77 2.41 23.23
N GLU A 29 -20.02 1.12 23.45
CA GLU A 29 -19.16 0.27 24.28
C GLU A 29 -17.80 0.09 23.59
N VAL A 30 -16.70 0.13 24.35
CA VAL A 30 -15.32 0.06 23.84
C VAL A 30 -14.55 -1.10 24.47
N PHE A 31 -13.72 -1.77 23.68
CA PHE A 31 -12.82 -2.81 24.17
C PHE A 31 -11.79 -2.27 25.16
N SER A 32 -11.27 -1.09 24.88
CA SER A 32 -10.31 -0.38 25.74
C SER A 32 -10.59 1.12 25.69
N LYS A 33 -10.43 1.81 26.83
CA LYS A 33 -10.61 3.28 26.93
C LYS A 33 -9.67 4.08 26.02
N LYS A 34 -8.59 3.47 25.54
CA LYS A 34 -7.61 4.10 24.64
C LYS A 34 -7.26 3.12 23.53
N ALA A 35 -6.91 3.66 22.37
CA ALA A 35 -6.34 2.87 21.29
C ALA A 35 -5.07 2.13 21.77
N PHE A 36 -4.89 0.92 21.30
CA PHE A 36 -3.72 0.08 21.57
C PHE A 36 -2.90 -0.11 20.32
N THR A 37 -1.59 -0.31 20.51
CA THR A 37 -0.64 -0.43 19.42
C THR A 37 -0.26 -1.89 19.19
N ILE A 38 -0.17 -2.30 17.93
CA ILE A 38 0.37 -3.57 17.47
C ILE A 38 1.58 -3.33 16.56
N ASN A 39 2.48 -4.30 16.46
CA ASN A 39 3.57 -4.25 15.47
C ASN A 39 3.04 -4.64 14.08
N ASN A 40 3.72 -4.14 13.03
CA ASN A 40 3.42 -4.50 11.65
C ASN A 40 4.08 -5.85 11.29
N ASP A 41 3.71 -6.90 12.02
CA ASP A 41 4.18 -8.27 11.87
C ASP A 41 3.06 -9.27 12.19
N ILE A 42 3.33 -10.56 11.97
CA ILE A 42 2.34 -11.63 12.15
C ILE A 42 1.87 -11.74 13.62
N GLU A 43 2.74 -11.47 14.59
CA GLU A 43 2.39 -11.54 16.01
C GLU A 43 1.50 -10.36 16.41
N GLY A 44 1.77 -9.17 15.87
CA GLY A 44 0.89 -8.01 16.02
C GLY A 44 -0.50 -8.25 15.41
N TYR A 45 -0.58 -8.88 14.25
CA TYR A 45 -1.85 -9.21 13.60
C TYR A 45 -2.65 -10.26 14.39
N LYS A 46 -1.98 -11.28 14.93
CA LYS A 46 -2.60 -12.27 15.83
C LYS A 46 -3.12 -11.60 17.12
N LYS A 47 -2.35 -10.67 17.68
CA LYS A 47 -2.78 -9.90 18.85
C LYS A 47 -4.08 -9.13 18.57
N LEU A 48 -4.17 -8.46 17.42
CA LEU A 48 -5.40 -7.78 17.01
C LEU A 48 -6.55 -8.76 16.85
N HIS A 49 -6.34 -9.88 16.14
CA HIS A 49 -7.35 -10.93 15.97
C HIS A 49 -7.89 -11.43 17.32
N ASN A 50 -6.99 -11.74 18.27
CA ASN A 50 -7.38 -12.19 19.61
C ASN A 50 -8.17 -11.12 20.37
N SER A 51 -7.77 -9.84 20.25
CA SER A 51 -8.51 -8.73 20.87
C SER A 51 -9.93 -8.60 20.31
N ILE A 52 -10.08 -8.74 19.00
CA ILE A 52 -11.40 -8.74 18.33
C ILE A 52 -12.23 -9.94 18.81
N SER A 53 -11.67 -11.14 18.82
CA SER A 53 -12.36 -12.36 19.26
C SER A 53 -12.81 -12.26 20.71
N GLN A 54 -11.96 -11.75 21.60
CA GLN A 54 -12.31 -11.54 23.01
C GLN A 54 -13.47 -10.55 23.16
N PHE A 55 -13.50 -9.49 22.35
CA PHE A 55 -14.59 -8.51 22.41
C PHE A 55 -15.89 -9.08 21.83
N VAL A 56 -15.82 -9.85 20.74
CA VAL A 56 -16.94 -10.61 20.18
C VAL A 56 -17.54 -11.57 21.21
N GLU A 57 -16.73 -12.33 21.93
CA GLU A 57 -17.17 -13.26 22.98
C GLU A 57 -17.85 -12.53 24.15
N SER A 58 -17.27 -11.41 24.60
CA SER A 58 -17.81 -10.63 25.72
C SER A 58 -19.16 -9.97 25.39
N THR A 59 -19.32 -9.50 24.14
CA THR A 59 -20.52 -8.77 23.68
C THR A 59 -21.56 -9.70 23.05
N LYS A 60 -21.17 -10.94 22.67
CA LYS A 60 -21.98 -11.91 21.91
C LYS A 60 -22.40 -11.40 20.52
N ASP A 61 -21.68 -10.43 19.96
CA ASP A 61 -21.91 -9.89 18.63
C ASP A 61 -20.89 -10.47 17.64
N SER A 62 -21.36 -11.03 16.54
CA SER A 62 -20.52 -11.64 15.52
C SER A 62 -20.23 -10.73 14.32
N ASN A 63 -20.95 -9.63 14.19
CA ASN A 63 -20.80 -8.72 13.04
C ASN A 63 -19.65 -7.73 13.28
N VAL A 64 -18.53 -7.92 12.59
CA VAL A 64 -17.32 -7.09 12.70
C VAL A 64 -17.03 -6.40 11.38
N ARG A 65 -16.86 -5.08 11.41
CA ARG A 65 -16.39 -4.28 10.28
C ARG A 65 -15.08 -3.58 10.63
N ILE A 66 -14.10 -3.71 9.76
CA ILE A 66 -12.77 -3.17 9.97
C ILE A 66 -12.46 -2.10 8.92
N GLY A 67 -12.02 -0.94 9.37
CA GLY A 67 -11.52 0.13 8.50
C GLY A 67 -10.03 0.34 8.71
N LEU A 68 -9.29 0.38 7.61
CA LEU A 68 -7.89 0.76 7.60
C LEU A 68 -7.72 2.06 6.83
N GLU A 69 -6.90 2.97 7.35
CA GLU A 69 -6.49 4.11 6.57
C GLU A 69 -5.55 3.68 5.44
N SER A 70 -5.85 4.15 4.21
CA SER A 70 -5.07 3.81 3.02
C SER A 70 -3.77 4.62 2.94
N THR A 71 -2.79 4.29 3.79
CA THR A 71 -1.46 4.91 3.82
C THR A 71 -0.47 4.07 3.01
N GLY A 72 -0.46 4.27 1.68
CA GLY A 72 0.52 3.65 0.78
C GLY A 72 0.52 2.12 0.81
N HIS A 73 1.72 1.51 0.87
CA HIS A 73 1.89 0.06 0.80
C HIS A 73 1.86 -0.65 2.17
N TYR A 74 1.92 0.10 3.26
CA TYR A 74 2.02 -0.47 4.61
C TYR A 74 0.74 -1.21 5.06
N SER A 75 -0.41 -0.81 4.52
CA SER A 75 -1.70 -1.45 4.83
C SER A 75 -1.88 -2.83 4.21
N LYS A 76 -1.10 -3.19 3.17
CA LYS A 76 -1.36 -4.39 2.36
C LYS A 76 -1.26 -5.69 3.14
N ASN A 77 -0.26 -5.82 4.02
CA ASN A 77 -0.01 -7.07 4.75
C ASN A 77 -1.12 -7.34 5.78
N ILE A 78 -1.44 -6.35 6.61
CA ILE A 78 -2.51 -6.47 7.60
C ILE A 78 -3.87 -6.63 6.92
N LEU A 79 -4.15 -5.91 5.83
CA LEU A 79 -5.36 -6.05 5.04
C LEU A 79 -5.55 -7.49 4.54
N LEU A 80 -4.52 -8.07 3.92
CA LEU A 80 -4.56 -9.43 3.42
C LEU A 80 -4.77 -10.45 4.56
N TYR A 81 -4.12 -10.23 5.71
CA TYR A 81 -4.31 -11.07 6.88
C TYR A 81 -5.76 -11.04 7.35
N LEU A 82 -6.35 -9.86 7.53
CA LEU A 82 -7.72 -9.69 8.01
C LEU A 82 -8.76 -10.29 7.05
N ILE A 83 -8.58 -10.12 5.74
CA ILE A 83 -9.45 -10.75 4.72
C ILE A 83 -9.36 -12.28 4.81
N LYS A 84 -8.17 -12.84 4.99
CA LYS A 84 -7.98 -14.30 5.15
C LYS A 84 -8.61 -14.85 6.42
N GLN A 85 -8.73 -14.01 7.47
CA GLN A 85 -9.47 -14.37 8.69
C GLN A 85 -10.99 -14.22 8.53
N GLY A 86 -11.48 -13.80 7.35
CA GLY A 86 -12.91 -13.68 7.07
C GLY A 86 -13.54 -12.36 7.50
N TYR A 87 -12.76 -11.37 7.97
CA TYR A 87 -13.30 -10.08 8.38
C TYR A 87 -13.76 -9.22 7.19
N GLN A 88 -14.89 -8.55 7.36
CA GLN A 88 -15.33 -7.49 6.45
C GLN A 88 -14.45 -6.26 6.64
N THR A 89 -13.53 -6.03 5.72
CA THR A 89 -12.50 -5.00 5.82
C THR A 89 -12.62 -4.00 4.68
N THR A 90 -12.44 -2.70 4.96
CA THR A 90 -12.43 -1.64 3.94
C THR A 90 -11.20 -0.75 4.06
N LEU A 91 -10.75 -0.21 2.92
CA LEU A 91 -9.74 0.84 2.89
C LEU A 91 -10.42 2.20 2.84
N ILE A 92 -10.07 3.07 3.76
CA ILE A 92 -10.63 4.42 3.88
C ILE A 92 -9.58 5.42 3.39
N ASN A 93 -10.04 6.34 2.53
CA ASN A 93 -9.17 7.42 2.08
C ASN A 93 -8.89 8.40 3.25
N PRO A 94 -7.61 8.71 3.57
CA PRO A 94 -7.23 9.66 4.61
C PRO A 94 -7.91 11.02 4.51
N ILE A 95 -8.27 11.45 3.30
CA ILE A 95 -8.98 12.71 3.09
C ILE A 95 -10.37 12.67 3.76
N LEU A 96 -11.08 11.54 3.68
CA LEU A 96 -12.43 11.41 4.22
C LEU A 96 -12.42 11.42 5.75
N THR A 97 -11.50 10.68 6.38
CA THR A 97 -11.34 10.67 7.84
C THR A 97 -10.92 12.05 8.37
N ASN A 98 -10.02 12.73 7.66
CA ASN A 98 -9.61 14.10 7.98
C ASN A 98 -10.75 15.13 7.83
N MET A 99 -11.59 15.01 6.81
CA MET A 99 -12.75 15.89 6.60
C MET A 99 -13.79 15.67 7.71
N ASP A 100 -14.12 14.43 8.04
CA ASP A 100 -15.07 14.11 9.11
C ASP A 100 -14.56 14.59 10.47
N ARG A 101 -13.27 14.40 10.76
CA ARG A 101 -12.62 14.91 11.97
C ARG A 101 -12.69 16.45 12.06
N LYS A 102 -12.43 17.16 10.97
CA LYS A 102 -12.54 18.65 10.93
C LYS A 102 -13.98 19.10 11.14
N ALA A 103 -14.96 18.37 10.64
CA ALA A 103 -16.37 18.66 10.84
C ALA A 103 -16.83 18.39 12.29
N SER A 104 -16.22 17.41 12.95
CA SER A 104 -16.64 16.93 14.29
C SER A 104 -15.88 17.58 15.45
N SER A 105 -14.74 18.26 15.24
CA SER A 105 -13.92 18.83 16.30
C SER A 105 -13.21 20.12 15.89
N VAL A 106 -13.37 21.15 16.74
CA VAL A 106 -12.67 22.43 16.65
C VAL A 106 -11.21 22.34 17.16
N ARG A 107 -10.84 21.28 17.88
CA ARG A 107 -9.51 21.14 18.49
C ARG A 107 -8.53 20.47 17.52
N LYS A 108 -7.41 21.13 17.25
CA LYS A 108 -6.31 20.70 16.32
C LYS A 108 -5.29 19.73 16.97
N THR A 109 -5.62 18.94 17.96
CA THR A 109 -4.66 17.98 18.54
C THR A 109 -4.56 16.74 17.66
N LYS A 110 -3.45 16.58 16.96
CA LYS A 110 -3.11 15.38 16.19
C LYS A 110 -2.42 14.39 17.13
N ASN A 111 -3.02 13.19 17.28
CA ASN A 111 -2.42 12.08 18.01
C ASN A 111 -2.89 10.80 17.34
N ASP A 112 -1.98 9.94 16.95
CA ASP A 112 -2.24 8.70 16.18
C ASP A 112 -3.30 7.79 16.85
N LYS A 113 -3.38 7.82 18.18
CA LYS A 113 -4.42 7.10 18.94
C LYS A 113 -5.82 7.66 18.75
N ILE A 114 -5.95 8.96 18.46
CA ILE A 114 -7.21 9.62 18.13
C ILE A 114 -7.65 9.26 16.72
N ASP A 115 -6.69 8.98 15.83
CA ASP A 115 -6.96 8.70 14.42
C ASP A 115 -7.60 7.30 14.27
N ALA A 116 -7.17 6.28 15.02
CA ALA A 116 -7.82 4.95 15.04
C ALA A 116 -9.27 5.00 15.56
N GLU A 117 -9.53 5.79 16.61
CA GLU A 117 -10.89 6.03 17.12
C GLU A 117 -11.77 6.77 16.11
N ALA A 118 -11.19 7.77 15.41
CA ALA A 118 -11.90 8.52 14.38
C ALA A 118 -12.29 7.61 13.18
N ILE A 119 -11.45 6.62 12.82
CA ILE A 119 -11.79 5.62 11.82
C ILE A 119 -12.99 4.78 12.25
N CYS A 120 -13.06 4.33 13.50
CA CYS A 120 -14.23 3.61 14.02
C CYS A 120 -15.52 4.45 13.94
N LYS A 121 -15.47 5.70 14.41
CA LYS A 121 -16.61 6.63 14.35
C LYS A 121 -17.03 6.92 12.91
N PHE A 122 -16.09 7.05 12.00
CA PHE A 122 -16.36 7.21 10.58
C PHE A 122 -17.09 5.99 9.99
N LEU A 123 -16.67 4.76 10.36
CA LEU A 123 -17.33 3.52 9.92
C LEU A 123 -18.77 3.43 10.44
N ASP A 124 -19.01 3.76 11.71
CA ASP A 124 -20.35 3.73 12.30
C ASP A 124 -21.27 4.74 11.60
N LYS A 125 -20.81 5.97 11.42
CA LYS A 125 -21.56 7.04 10.78
C LYS A 125 -21.90 6.72 9.31
N ASN A 126 -20.98 6.06 8.60
CA ASN A 126 -21.11 5.73 7.19
C ASN A 126 -21.39 4.24 6.95
N ARG A 127 -22.06 3.58 7.88
CA ARG A 127 -22.31 2.13 7.85
C ARG A 127 -23.05 1.64 6.60
N LEU A 128 -23.86 2.48 5.95
CA LEU A 128 -24.60 2.14 4.73
C LEU A 128 -23.70 2.15 3.49
N ASP A 129 -22.62 2.93 3.48
CA ASP A 129 -21.69 3.07 2.35
C ASP A 129 -20.49 2.11 2.46
N PHE A 130 -20.52 1.18 3.43
CA PHE A 130 -19.44 0.23 3.63
C PHE A 130 -19.31 -0.73 2.44
N LYS A 131 -18.14 -0.69 1.78
CA LYS A 131 -17.79 -1.59 0.68
C LYS A 131 -16.61 -2.46 1.10
N PRO A 132 -16.82 -3.78 1.32
CA PRO A 132 -15.73 -4.65 1.73
C PRO A 132 -14.69 -4.77 0.62
N TYR A 133 -13.42 -4.71 1.01
CA TYR A 133 -12.29 -5.00 0.15
C TYR A 133 -12.14 -6.52 0.03
N THR A 134 -12.04 -7.03 -1.20
CA THR A 134 -12.00 -8.47 -1.48
C THR A 134 -10.60 -8.92 -1.90
N LEU A 135 -10.34 -10.25 -1.87
CA LEU A 135 -9.12 -10.81 -2.45
C LEU A 135 -8.97 -10.45 -3.93
N LEU A 136 -10.05 -10.39 -4.68
CA LEU A 136 -10.01 -9.95 -6.08
C LEU A 136 -9.55 -8.50 -6.18
N SER A 137 -10.07 -7.61 -5.32
CA SER A 137 -9.62 -6.20 -5.26
C SER A 137 -8.13 -6.10 -4.94
N TYR A 138 -7.64 -6.92 -4.01
CA TYR A 138 -6.22 -7.00 -3.66
C TYR A 138 -5.36 -7.40 -4.87
N HIS A 139 -5.76 -8.42 -5.63
CA HIS A 139 -5.03 -8.87 -6.82
C HIS A 139 -5.05 -7.83 -7.94
N ILE A 140 -6.19 -7.16 -8.15
CA ILE A 140 -6.29 -6.07 -9.13
C ILE A 140 -5.35 -4.91 -8.77
N ASP A 141 -5.27 -4.52 -7.50
CA ASP A 141 -4.38 -3.44 -7.07
C ASP A 141 -2.90 -3.84 -7.14
N ALA A 142 -2.57 -5.11 -6.87
CA ALA A 142 -1.24 -5.65 -7.09
C ALA A 142 -0.86 -5.60 -8.57
N LEU A 143 -1.74 -6.00 -9.48
CA LEU A 143 -1.53 -5.92 -10.93
C LEU A 143 -1.34 -4.48 -11.42
N LYS A 144 -2.17 -3.54 -10.94
CA LYS A 144 -1.99 -2.10 -11.22
C LYS A 144 -0.61 -1.60 -10.76
N SER A 145 -0.15 -2.03 -9.59
CA SER A 145 1.16 -1.66 -9.06
C SER A 145 2.31 -2.16 -9.96
N LEU A 146 2.26 -3.45 -10.35
CA LEU A 146 3.24 -4.05 -11.27
C LEU A 146 3.24 -3.36 -12.63
N THR A 147 2.06 -3.02 -13.17
CA THR A 147 1.94 -2.30 -14.43
C THR A 147 2.60 -0.92 -14.35
N ARG A 148 2.34 -0.15 -13.28
CA ARG A 148 3.01 1.15 -13.06
C ARG A 148 4.52 1.01 -12.94
N GLN A 149 4.99 -0.01 -12.23
CA GLN A 149 6.43 -0.29 -12.11
C GLN A 149 7.05 -0.60 -13.48
N ARG A 150 6.40 -1.44 -14.29
CA ARG A 150 6.83 -1.72 -15.67
C ARG A 150 6.95 -0.44 -16.50
N PHE A 151 5.94 0.44 -16.46
CA PHE A 151 5.99 1.72 -17.15
C PHE A 151 7.18 2.58 -16.71
N SER A 152 7.43 2.65 -15.40
CA SER A 152 8.57 3.39 -14.85
C SER A 152 9.90 2.83 -15.35
N LEU A 153 10.06 1.51 -15.34
CA LEU A 153 11.28 0.84 -15.83
C LEU A 153 11.51 1.06 -17.32
N VAL A 154 10.45 0.97 -18.14
CA VAL A 154 10.56 1.25 -19.60
C VAL A 154 10.96 2.70 -19.84
N LYS A 155 10.41 3.65 -19.10
CA LYS A 155 10.80 5.07 -19.20
C LYS A 155 12.26 5.30 -18.82
N GLN A 156 12.73 4.66 -17.75
CA GLN A 156 14.14 4.71 -17.33
C GLN A 156 15.06 4.09 -18.40
N GLN A 157 14.70 2.92 -18.92
CA GLN A 157 15.45 2.27 -20.00
C GLN A 157 15.58 3.18 -21.23
N THR A 158 14.49 3.84 -21.63
CA THR A 158 14.52 4.78 -22.77
C THR A 158 15.45 5.95 -22.50
N ALA A 159 15.41 6.53 -21.29
CA ALA A 159 16.32 7.60 -20.92
C ALA A 159 17.80 7.17 -20.97
N GLN A 160 18.11 5.98 -20.46
CA GLN A 160 19.47 5.43 -20.51
C GLN A 160 19.92 5.16 -21.93
N LYS A 161 19.05 4.64 -22.81
CA LYS A 161 19.34 4.45 -24.23
C LYS A 161 19.69 5.78 -24.92
N LEU A 162 18.95 6.84 -24.65
CA LEU A 162 19.24 8.16 -25.22
C LEU A 162 20.60 8.72 -24.75
N ILE A 163 20.93 8.54 -23.47
CA ILE A 163 22.24 8.95 -22.94
C ILE A 163 23.35 8.16 -23.62
N PHE A 164 23.23 6.84 -23.72
CA PHE A 164 24.18 5.96 -24.36
C PHE A 164 24.39 6.36 -25.83
N GLN A 165 23.31 6.58 -26.58
CA GLN A 165 23.41 7.00 -27.98
C GLN A 165 24.10 8.34 -28.15
N ARG A 166 23.87 9.30 -27.27
CA ARG A 166 24.59 10.59 -27.27
C ARG A 166 26.11 10.39 -27.06
N LEU A 167 26.46 9.53 -26.11
CA LEU A 167 27.88 9.21 -25.85
C LEU A 167 28.56 8.59 -27.07
N ILE A 168 27.90 7.62 -27.73
CA ILE A 168 28.44 7.01 -28.96
C ILE A 168 28.58 8.05 -30.06
N ASN A 169 27.62 8.91 -30.28
CA ASN A 169 27.68 9.97 -31.28
C ASN A 169 28.85 10.97 -31.06
N VAL A 170 29.24 11.17 -29.79
CA VAL A 170 30.38 12.06 -29.46
C VAL A 170 31.72 11.34 -29.57
N ILE A 171 31.79 10.09 -29.09
CA ILE A 171 33.06 9.36 -28.99
C ILE A 171 33.39 8.61 -30.28
N PHE A 172 32.38 8.07 -30.97
CA PHE A 172 32.50 7.19 -32.10
C PHE A 172 31.31 7.32 -33.08
N PRO A 173 31.14 8.47 -33.75
CA PRO A 173 29.94 8.75 -34.56
C PRO A 173 29.77 7.75 -35.71
N GLU A 174 30.87 7.25 -36.34
CA GLU A 174 30.80 6.29 -37.42
C GLU A 174 30.23 4.94 -37.02
N PHE A 175 30.34 4.59 -35.74
CA PHE A 175 29.86 3.32 -35.21
C PHE A 175 28.34 3.15 -35.38
N THR A 176 27.60 4.25 -35.33
CA THR A 176 26.13 4.21 -35.42
C THR A 176 25.63 3.77 -36.81
N SER A 177 26.44 3.97 -37.88
CA SER A 177 26.10 3.58 -39.23
C SER A 177 26.39 2.11 -39.56
N LEU A 178 27.16 1.42 -38.70
CA LEU A 178 27.58 0.03 -38.94
C LEU A 178 26.51 -1.00 -38.54
N PHE A 179 25.52 -0.61 -37.77
CA PHE A 179 24.50 -1.50 -37.22
C PHE A 179 23.11 -0.91 -37.44
N SER A 180 22.11 -1.77 -37.58
CA SER A 180 20.70 -1.35 -37.60
C SER A 180 20.27 -0.68 -36.27
N SER A 181 20.96 -1.01 -35.19
CA SER A 181 20.81 -0.39 -33.86
C SER A 181 22.07 -0.61 -33.03
N VAL A 182 22.53 0.43 -32.34
CA VAL A 182 23.67 0.33 -31.39
C VAL A 182 23.36 -0.54 -30.16
N TYR A 183 22.11 -0.96 -30.02
CA TYR A 183 21.66 -1.79 -28.88
C TYR A 183 21.62 -3.29 -29.19
N VAL A 184 21.98 -3.70 -30.40
CA VAL A 184 22.09 -5.13 -30.72
C VAL A 184 23.30 -5.74 -29.99
N GLU A 185 23.19 -7.00 -29.62
CA GLU A 185 24.19 -7.69 -28.81
C GLU A 185 25.59 -7.62 -29.43
N SER A 186 25.71 -7.81 -30.74
CA SER A 186 26.99 -7.71 -31.48
C SER A 186 27.65 -6.32 -31.37
N ALA A 187 26.84 -5.24 -31.48
CA ALA A 187 27.35 -3.87 -31.33
C ALA A 187 27.82 -3.62 -29.89
N LEU A 188 27.05 -4.07 -28.89
CA LEU A 188 27.42 -3.93 -27.49
C LEU A 188 28.68 -4.71 -27.14
N ASN A 189 28.82 -5.94 -27.62
CA ASN A 189 30.02 -6.76 -27.43
C ASN A 189 31.28 -6.12 -28.03
N ILE A 190 31.18 -5.53 -29.24
CA ILE A 190 32.28 -4.79 -29.86
C ILE A 190 32.66 -3.56 -29.01
N LEU A 191 31.68 -2.76 -28.58
CA LEU A 191 31.94 -1.60 -27.74
C LEU A 191 32.50 -1.97 -26.37
N TYR A 192 32.11 -3.12 -25.81
CA TYR A 192 32.68 -3.63 -24.58
C TYR A 192 34.17 -4.00 -24.73
N ALA A 193 34.53 -4.68 -25.85
CA ALA A 193 35.89 -5.06 -26.11
C ALA A 193 36.74 -3.86 -26.57
N TYR A 194 36.16 -2.98 -27.40
CA TYR A 194 36.88 -1.87 -28.09
C TYR A 194 36.09 -0.56 -27.95
N PRO A 195 36.09 0.09 -26.75
CA PRO A 195 35.23 1.23 -26.44
C PRO A 195 35.59 2.54 -27.17
N THR A 196 36.61 2.57 -28.00
CA THR A 196 37.01 3.78 -28.74
C THR A 196 37.49 3.43 -30.16
N PRO A 197 37.37 4.37 -31.15
CA PRO A 197 37.89 4.17 -32.50
C PRO A 197 39.35 3.76 -32.55
N LYS A 198 40.19 4.34 -31.69
CA LYS A 198 41.62 4.00 -31.57
C LYS A 198 41.88 2.56 -31.17
N LYS A 199 41.03 2.01 -30.30
CA LYS A 199 41.16 0.60 -29.87
C LYS A 199 40.70 -0.35 -30.97
N ILE A 200 39.65 -0.05 -31.74
CA ILE A 200 39.23 -0.84 -32.87
C ILE A 200 40.31 -0.83 -33.96
N ALA A 201 40.87 0.34 -34.31
CA ALA A 201 41.94 0.44 -35.33
C ALA A 201 43.22 -0.34 -34.97
N ARG A 202 43.43 -0.70 -33.70
CA ARG A 202 44.55 -1.50 -33.23
C ARG A 202 44.19 -2.97 -32.97
N ALA A 203 42.94 -3.34 -33.20
CA ALA A 203 42.52 -4.73 -33.07
C ALA A 203 43.18 -5.53 -34.19
N HIS A 204 43.98 -6.54 -33.82
CA HIS A 204 44.46 -7.52 -34.80
C HIS A 204 43.29 -8.44 -35.17
N ILE A 205 42.94 -8.46 -36.43
CA ILE A 205 41.98 -9.39 -37.04
C ILE A 205 42.63 -10.73 -37.20
#